data_eef7f17ebdcc1ce19d166c92e6f232d1
#
_entry.id   eef7f17ebdcc1ce19d166c92e6f232d1
#
_cell.length_a   1.000
_cell.length_b   1.000
_cell.length_c   1.000
_cell.angle_alpha   90.00
_cell.angle_beta   90.00
_cell.angle_gamma   90.00
#
_symmetry.space_group_name_H-M   'P 1'
#
loop_
_entity.id
_entity.type
_entity.pdbx_description
1 polymer ?
#
loop_
_entity_poly.entity_id
_entity_poly.type
_entity_poly.pdbx_seq_one_letter_code
_entity_poly.pdbx_strand_id
1 'polypeptide(L)'
;KYISWTVDSPMLTMYHDSVYNPCNYIFIFDKFNYMQFKAMELNHVYYLPLAVDSERLEHLLENTKPDEKEKFSSDISFVGGLYDKNSYDDIYESLPPYLRGYFDSAFRAQLDIFGDNIFDRILTPDILAELSECVDFRQDENSFSDIKLIFTNTFLGYKMAQTERIECLNLLAKAAKVDLYTDDPAKDRLRNVIIRGTVSYFNDMPKVFAASKINMNFTIRNIRSGIPLRVWDVLGAGGFLLTNFQPEFLSFFENGKDIVFYDSLSDMQ
;
A
#
# COMPACT_ATOMS: atom_id res chain seq x y z
N LYS A 1 -6.22 27.93 -12.33
CA LYS A 1 -6.45 26.50 -12.40
C LYS A 1 -5.40 25.81 -11.54
N TYR A 2 -5.81 24.85 -10.73
CA TYR A 2 -4.95 23.97 -9.95
C TYR A 2 -5.17 22.55 -10.46
N ILE A 3 -4.09 21.84 -10.78
CA ILE A 3 -4.13 20.47 -11.30
C ILE A 3 -3.35 19.59 -10.32
N SER A 4 -3.97 18.53 -9.84
CA SER A 4 -3.34 17.55 -8.97
C SER A 4 -3.64 16.13 -9.45
N TRP A 5 -2.67 15.24 -9.24
CA TRP A 5 -2.82 13.81 -9.48
C TRP A 5 -2.43 13.08 -8.20
N THR A 6 -3.39 12.35 -7.61
CA THR A 6 -3.16 11.66 -6.34
C THR A 6 -2.32 10.41 -6.58
N VAL A 7 -1.39 10.15 -5.68
CA VAL A 7 -0.56 8.92 -5.65
C VAL A 7 -0.84 8.10 -4.39
N ASP A 8 -1.59 8.68 -3.45
CA ASP A 8 -2.08 8.02 -2.23
C ASP A 8 -3.60 7.84 -2.29
N SER A 9 -4.14 6.77 -1.67
CA SER A 9 -5.57 6.52 -1.56
C SER A 9 -5.92 5.95 -0.16
N PRO A 10 -6.94 6.52 0.53
CA PRO A 10 -7.52 7.83 0.23
C PRO A 10 -6.53 8.95 0.57
N MET A 11 -6.53 10.01 -0.23
CA MET A 11 -5.80 11.23 0.11
C MET A 11 -6.64 12.05 1.08
N LEU A 12 -6.32 11.99 2.37
CA LEU A 12 -7.15 12.58 3.44
C LEU A 12 -7.36 14.08 3.29
N THR A 13 -6.41 14.81 2.71
CA THR A 13 -6.52 16.25 2.42
C THR A 13 -7.62 16.59 1.40
N MET A 14 -8.13 15.62 0.67
CA MET A 14 -9.28 15.81 -0.22
C MET A 14 -10.63 15.87 0.54
N TYR A 15 -10.67 15.42 1.80
CA TYR A 15 -11.88 15.46 2.63
C TYR A 15 -11.98 16.81 3.36
N HIS A 16 -11.88 17.90 2.59
CA HIS A 16 -11.91 19.27 3.05
C HIS A 16 -12.70 20.13 2.06
N ASP A 17 -13.42 21.14 2.53
CA ASP A 17 -14.30 22.00 1.71
C ASP A 17 -13.60 22.63 0.50
N SER A 18 -12.28 22.78 0.56
CA SER A 18 -11.50 23.28 -0.57
C SER A 18 -11.61 22.41 -1.82
N VAL A 19 -12.00 21.13 -1.69
CA VAL A 19 -12.20 20.22 -2.84
C VAL A 19 -13.29 20.75 -3.78
N TYR A 20 -14.28 21.47 -3.25
CA TYR A 20 -15.38 22.06 -4.04
C TYR A 20 -14.97 23.30 -4.87
N ASN A 21 -13.74 23.79 -4.71
CA ASN A 21 -13.31 24.98 -5.45
C ASN A 21 -13.23 24.69 -6.97
N PRO A 22 -13.94 25.46 -7.81
CA PRO A 22 -14.03 25.20 -9.25
C PRO A 22 -12.71 25.42 -10.01
N CYS A 23 -11.68 25.94 -9.38
CA CYS A 23 -10.36 26.05 -10.01
C CYS A 23 -9.58 24.71 -9.99
N ASN A 24 -10.02 23.73 -9.21
CA ASN A 24 -9.38 22.44 -9.07
C ASN A 24 -9.69 21.52 -10.26
N TYR A 25 -8.70 20.74 -10.65
CA TYR A 25 -8.79 19.61 -11.57
C TYR A 25 -8.04 18.45 -10.93
N ILE A 26 -8.75 17.51 -10.32
CA ILE A 26 -8.18 16.48 -9.46
C ILE A 26 -8.28 15.13 -10.16
N PHE A 27 -7.14 14.49 -10.36
CA PHE A 27 -7.04 13.16 -10.95
C PHE A 27 -6.78 12.13 -9.85
N ILE A 28 -7.62 11.11 -9.77
CA ILE A 28 -7.58 10.06 -8.76
C ILE A 28 -7.30 8.73 -9.45
N PHE A 29 -6.29 7.99 -8.96
CA PHE A 29 -5.88 6.72 -9.57
C PHE A 29 -6.69 5.52 -9.07
N ASP A 30 -7.25 5.57 -7.85
CA ASP A 30 -8.09 4.54 -7.26
C ASP A 30 -9.55 4.78 -7.67
N LYS A 31 -10.09 3.91 -8.51
CA LYS A 31 -11.44 4.03 -9.06
C LYS A 31 -12.51 4.01 -7.98
N PHE A 32 -12.31 3.23 -6.91
CA PHE A 32 -13.24 3.22 -5.78
C PHE A 32 -13.32 4.61 -5.13
N ASN A 33 -12.17 5.22 -4.84
CA ASN A 33 -12.11 6.55 -4.24
C ASN A 33 -12.64 7.63 -5.20
N TYR A 34 -12.31 7.54 -6.51
CA TYR A 34 -12.90 8.39 -7.53
C TYR A 34 -14.43 8.35 -7.51
N MET A 35 -15.04 7.16 -7.43
CA MET A 35 -16.50 7.01 -7.43
C MET A 35 -17.14 7.62 -6.17
N GLN A 36 -16.46 7.59 -5.02
CA GLN A 36 -16.92 8.26 -3.81
C GLN A 36 -17.03 9.79 -4.03
N PHE A 37 -15.95 10.42 -4.54
CA PHE A 37 -15.97 11.86 -4.82
C PHE A 37 -16.93 12.22 -5.96
N LYS A 38 -17.10 11.36 -6.94
CA LYS A 38 -18.07 11.57 -8.02
C LYS A 38 -19.51 11.53 -7.51
N ALA A 39 -19.82 10.69 -6.54
CA ALA A 39 -21.12 10.64 -5.88
C ALA A 39 -21.43 11.91 -5.06
N MET A 40 -20.41 12.71 -4.70
CA MET A 40 -20.55 14.02 -4.07
C MET A 40 -20.78 15.16 -5.09
N GLU A 41 -21.08 14.81 -6.35
CA GLU A 41 -21.35 15.75 -7.45
C GLU A 41 -20.17 16.68 -7.82
N LEU A 42 -18.94 16.27 -7.50
CA LEU A 42 -17.72 17.00 -7.87
C LEU A 42 -17.42 16.83 -9.36
N ASN A 43 -17.68 17.89 -10.17
CA ASN A 43 -17.53 17.84 -11.64
C ASN A 43 -16.08 17.93 -12.14
N HIS A 44 -15.13 18.30 -11.29
CA HIS A 44 -13.72 18.51 -11.61
C HIS A 44 -12.80 17.44 -11.03
N VAL A 45 -13.38 16.30 -10.69
CA VAL A 45 -12.65 15.08 -10.29
C VAL A 45 -12.71 14.07 -11.43
N TYR A 46 -11.57 13.49 -11.76
CA TYR A 46 -11.38 12.60 -12.90
C TYR A 46 -10.66 11.33 -12.47
N TYR A 47 -11.02 10.21 -13.07
CA TYR A 47 -10.26 8.97 -12.91
C TYR A 47 -9.06 8.98 -13.87
N LEU A 48 -7.86 8.74 -13.34
CA LEU A 48 -6.64 8.58 -14.12
C LEU A 48 -5.70 7.59 -13.41
N PRO A 49 -5.51 6.37 -13.92
CA PRO A 49 -4.55 5.41 -13.38
C PRO A 49 -3.15 5.99 -13.31
N LEU A 50 -2.33 5.48 -12.38
CA LEU A 50 -0.91 5.78 -12.34
C LEU A 50 -0.20 5.18 -13.56
N ALA A 51 1.00 5.67 -13.83
CA ALA A 51 1.81 5.24 -14.96
C ALA A 51 3.30 5.30 -14.60
N VAL A 52 4.12 4.74 -15.46
CA VAL A 52 5.58 4.75 -15.36
C VAL A 52 6.20 5.32 -16.65
N ASP A 53 7.32 5.99 -16.51
CA ASP A 53 8.15 6.45 -17.63
C ASP A 53 9.06 5.29 -18.10
N SER A 54 8.53 4.47 -19.01
CA SER A 54 9.21 3.28 -19.52
C SER A 54 10.45 3.62 -20.33
N GLU A 55 10.45 4.72 -21.12
CA GLU A 55 11.61 5.14 -21.92
C GLU A 55 12.81 5.50 -21.02
N ARG A 56 12.56 6.25 -19.95
CA ARG A 56 13.59 6.58 -18.95
C ARG A 56 14.16 5.32 -18.29
N LEU A 57 13.28 4.35 -17.94
CA LEU A 57 13.73 3.11 -17.29
C LEU A 57 14.55 2.24 -18.26
N GLU A 58 14.12 2.09 -19.49
CA GLU A 58 14.85 1.35 -20.52
C GLU A 58 16.26 1.94 -20.70
N HIS A 59 16.36 3.25 -20.90
CA HIS A 59 17.64 3.93 -21.02
C HIS A 59 18.54 3.75 -19.78
N LEU A 60 17.97 3.82 -18.56
CA LEU A 60 18.71 3.59 -17.32
C LEU A 60 19.28 2.16 -17.26
N LEU A 61 18.46 1.17 -17.59
CA LEU A 61 18.80 -0.25 -17.46
C LEU A 61 19.78 -0.71 -18.54
N GLU A 62 19.69 -0.19 -19.76
CA GLU A 62 20.67 -0.43 -20.83
C GLU A 62 22.07 0.05 -20.43
N ASN A 63 22.16 1.19 -19.73
CA ASN A 63 23.42 1.76 -19.27
C ASN A 63 23.90 1.22 -17.91
N THR A 64 23.17 0.25 -17.30
CA THR A 64 23.56 -0.37 -16.04
C THR A 64 24.68 -1.39 -16.24
N LYS A 65 25.78 -1.21 -15.49
CA LYS A 65 26.96 -2.08 -15.59
C LYS A 65 26.70 -3.48 -15.02
N PRO A 66 27.45 -4.50 -15.49
CA PRO A 66 27.28 -5.88 -14.99
C PRO A 66 27.48 -6.03 -13.49
N ASP A 67 28.43 -5.33 -12.89
CA ASP A 67 28.70 -5.34 -11.45
C ASP A 67 27.54 -4.74 -10.63
N GLU A 68 26.87 -3.73 -11.16
CA GLU A 68 25.67 -3.18 -10.53
C GLU A 68 24.49 -4.16 -10.62
N LYS A 69 24.33 -4.88 -11.74
CA LYS A 69 23.30 -5.92 -11.87
C LYS A 69 23.54 -7.06 -10.87
N GLU A 70 24.78 -7.47 -10.70
CA GLU A 70 25.14 -8.50 -9.71
C GLU A 70 24.88 -8.04 -8.28
N LYS A 71 25.23 -6.78 -7.94
CA LYS A 71 24.97 -6.17 -6.63
C LYS A 71 23.51 -6.23 -6.22
N PHE A 72 22.57 -6.00 -7.16
CA PHE A 72 21.13 -5.98 -6.90
C PHE A 72 20.44 -7.32 -7.16
N SER A 73 21.16 -8.36 -7.58
CA SER A 73 20.61 -9.67 -7.87
C SER A 73 20.03 -10.33 -6.62
N SER A 74 18.78 -10.79 -6.72
CA SER A 74 18.06 -11.44 -5.63
C SER A 74 17.13 -12.54 -6.15
N ASP A 75 16.82 -13.55 -5.33
CA ASP A 75 15.75 -14.49 -5.66
C ASP A 75 14.40 -13.81 -5.50
N ILE A 76 14.17 -13.19 -4.35
CA ILE A 76 12.96 -12.41 -4.07
C ILE A 76 13.39 -11.06 -3.50
N SER A 77 12.85 -9.96 -4.01
CA SER A 77 13.05 -8.64 -3.46
C SER A 77 11.75 -7.98 -3.01
N PHE A 78 11.84 -7.18 -1.96
CA PHE A 78 10.81 -6.21 -1.59
C PHE A 78 11.46 -4.87 -1.31
N VAL A 79 10.94 -3.81 -1.95
CA VAL A 79 11.38 -2.42 -1.73
C VAL A 79 10.22 -1.63 -1.14
N GLY A 80 10.32 -1.28 0.14
CA GLY A 80 9.27 -0.51 0.82
C GLY A 80 9.36 -0.54 2.33
N GLY A 81 8.63 0.35 3.00
CA GLY A 81 8.53 0.41 4.45
C GLY A 81 7.75 -0.79 5.02
N LEU A 82 7.97 -1.08 6.29
CA LEU A 82 7.23 -2.11 7.02
C LEU A 82 6.16 -1.52 7.93
N TYR A 83 6.07 -0.19 8.02
CA TYR A 83 5.20 0.51 8.96
C TYR A 83 5.44 0.12 10.42
N ASP A 84 6.72 -0.03 10.79
CA ASP A 84 7.14 -0.39 12.15
C ASP A 84 6.64 0.63 13.19
N LYS A 85 6.61 1.89 12.81
CA LYS A 85 5.93 2.94 13.57
C LYS A 85 4.57 3.22 12.92
N ASN A 86 3.50 2.97 13.65
CA ASN A 86 2.13 3.24 13.21
C ASN A 86 1.25 3.67 14.38
N SER A 87 0.25 4.47 14.07
CA SER A 87 -0.64 5.07 15.06
C SER A 87 -1.44 4.05 15.88
N TYR A 88 -1.67 2.85 15.38
CA TYR A 88 -2.37 1.81 16.13
C TYR A 88 -1.51 1.28 17.30
N ASP A 89 -0.22 1.03 17.04
CA ASP A 89 0.71 0.58 18.09
C ASP A 89 0.90 1.66 19.16
N ASP A 90 0.85 2.95 18.77
CA ASP A 90 0.96 4.08 19.71
C ASP A 90 -0.20 4.14 20.73
N ILE A 91 -1.41 3.72 20.30
CA ILE A 91 -2.60 3.73 21.17
C ILE A 91 -2.92 2.36 21.79
N TYR A 92 -2.23 1.30 21.40
CA TYR A 92 -2.58 -0.09 21.76
C TYR A 92 -2.77 -0.27 23.28
N GLU A 93 -1.87 0.28 24.09
CA GLU A 93 -1.94 0.17 25.56
C GLU A 93 -3.08 0.98 26.18
N SER A 94 -3.57 2.01 25.50
CA SER A 94 -4.72 2.81 25.96
C SER A 94 -6.07 2.16 25.62
N LEU A 95 -6.09 1.20 24.69
CA LEU A 95 -7.31 0.49 24.32
C LEU A 95 -7.77 -0.48 25.42
N PRO A 96 -9.07 -0.57 25.70
CA PRO A 96 -9.64 -1.61 26.57
C PRO A 96 -9.25 -3.02 26.08
N PRO A 97 -9.03 -4.00 26.98
CA PRO A 97 -8.56 -5.34 26.59
C PRO A 97 -9.45 -6.04 25.56
N TYR A 98 -10.77 -5.84 25.61
CA TYR A 98 -11.67 -6.45 24.64
C TYR A 98 -11.52 -5.82 23.24
N LEU A 99 -11.27 -4.50 23.11
CA LEU A 99 -11.02 -3.84 21.84
C LEU A 99 -9.69 -4.31 21.23
N ARG A 100 -8.64 -4.54 22.03
CA ARG A 100 -7.40 -5.15 21.56
C ARG A 100 -7.68 -6.51 20.92
N GLY A 101 -8.38 -7.41 21.64
CA GLY A 101 -8.77 -8.73 21.11
C GLY A 101 -9.69 -8.67 19.90
N TYR A 102 -10.56 -7.67 19.84
CA TYR A 102 -11.44 -7.42 18.69
C TYR A 102 -10.63 -7.07 17.44
N PHE A 103 -9.71 -6.09 17.54
CA PHE A 103 -8.88 -5.69 16.40
C PHE A 103 -7.83 -6.75 16.03
N ASP A 104 -7.25 -7.46 17.01
CA ASP A 104 -6.34 -8.58 16.71
C ASP A 104 -7.04 -9.67 15.90
N SER A 105 -8.32 -9.95 16.20
CA SER A 105 -9.14 -10.89 15.43
C SER A 105 -9.48 -10.36 14.04
N ALA A 106 -9.75 -9.06 13.94
CA ALA A 106 -10.02 -8.38 12.67
C ALA A 106 -8.80 -8.38 11.74
N PHE A 107 -7.60 -8.13 12.26
CA PHE A 107 -6.37 -8.22 11.47
C PHE A 107 -6.13 -9.63 10.94
N ARG A 108 -6.36 -10.66 11.74
CA ARG A 108 -6.26 -12.06 11.28
C ARG A 108 -7.27 -12.37 10.18
N ALA A 109 -8.53 -11.93 10.34
CA ALA A 109 -9.54 -12.11 9.31
C ALA A 109 -9.21 -11.36 8.01
N GLN A 110 -8.66 -10.15 8.11
CA GLN A 110 -8.28 -9.35 6.94
C GLN A 110 -7.09 -9.94 6.17
N LEU A 111 -6.22 -10.74 6.81
CA LEU A 111 -5.13 -11.43 6.11
C LEU A 111 -5.64 -12.41 5.04
N ASP A 112 -6.82 -12.97 5.23
CA ASP A 112 -7.46 -13.91 4.30
C ASP A 112 -8.46 -13.23 3.35
N ILE A 113 -8.58 -11.89 3.38
CA ILE A 113 -9.51 -11.13 2.53
C ILE A 113 -8.74 -10.16 1.65
N PHE A 114 -8.81 -10.37 0.34
CA PHE A 114 -8.17 -9.54 -0.67
C PHE A 114 -9.23 -8.85 -1.55
N GLY A 115 -8.90 -7.65 -2.07
CA GLY A 115 -9.82 -6.85 -2.88
C GLY A 115 -10.96 -6.19 -2.09
N ASP A 116 -10.98 -6.31 -0.76
CA ASP A 116 -11.91 -5.62 0.14
C ASP A 116 -11.21 -5.23 1.45
N ASN A 117 -11.83 -4.31 2.20
CA ASN A 117 -11.37 -3.84 3.50
C ASN A 117 -12.52 -3.97 4.51
N ILE A 118 -12.41 -4.94 5.42
CA ILE A 118 -13.47 -5.20 6.42
C ILE A 118 -13.53 -4.15 7.51
N PHE A 119 -12.48 -3.33 7.69
CA PHE A 119 -12.42 -2.34 8.76
C PHE A 119 -13.57 -1.33 8.67
N ASP A 120 -14.01 -0.97 7.46
CA ASP A 120 -15.18 -0.11 7.27
C ASP A 120 -16.47 -0.70 7.87
N ARG A 121 -16.58 -2.04 7.92
CA ARG A 121 -17.78 -2.73 8.40
C ARG A 121 -17.75 -2.98 9.89
N ILE A 122 -16.57 -3.24 10.44
CA ILE A 122 -16.40 -3.56 11.85
C ILE A 122 -16.34 -2.34 12.77
N LEU A 123 -16.03 -1.15 12.24
CA LEU A 123 -16.09 0.10 12.98
C LEU A 123 -17.54 0.59 13.10
N THR A 124 -18.28 -0.04 14.02
CA THR A 124 -19.67 0.33 14.36
C THR A 124 -19.70 1.65 15.13
N PRO A 125 -20.86 2.35 15.23
CA PRO A 125 -20.98 3.56 16.04
C PRO A 125 -20.52 3.39 17.49
N ASP A 126 -20.83 2.25 18.11
CA ASP A 126 -20.43 1.97 19.50
C ASP A 126 -18.90 1.84 19.64
N ILE A 127 -18.26 1.10 18.73
CA ILE A 127 -16.79 0.99 18.69
C ILE A 127 -16.15 2.35 18.45
N LEU A 128 -16.71 3.17 17.55
CA LEU A 128 -16.18 4.50 17.27
C LEU A 128 -16.33 5.45 18.47
N ALA A 129 -17.44 5.35 19.22
CA ALA A 129 -17.62 6.12 20.44
C ALA A 129 -16.53 5.79 21.48
N GLU A 130 -16.25 4.51 21.70
CA GLU A 130 -15.20 4.09 22.63
C GLU A 130 -13.79 4.45 22.17
N LEU A 131 -13.52 4.35 20.87
CA LEU A 131 -12.23 4.79 20.31
C LEU A 131 -12.03 6.30 20.50
N SER A 132 -13.10 7.10 20.40
CA SER A 132 -13.05 8.55 20.63
C SER A 132 -12.66 8.91 22.07
N GLU A 133 -12.89 8.02 23.03
CA GLU A 133 -12.44 8.21 24.41
C GLU A 133 -10.94 7.90 24.58
N CYS A 134 -10.38 7.07 23.71
CA CYS A 134 -8.98 6.63 23.77
C CYS A 134 -8.03 7.53 22.96
N VAL A 135 -8.56 8.32 22.01
CA VAL A 135 -7.77 9.12 21.08
C VAL A 135 -8.29 10.54 21.00
N ASP A 136 -7.43 11.54 21.21
CA ASP A 136 -7.75 12.95 20.97
C ASP A 136 -7.86 13.23 19.47
N PHE A 137 -9.08 13.04 18.94
CA PHE A 137 -9.37 13.29 17.54
C PHE A 137 -9.81 14.74 17.35
N ARG A 138 -8.95 15.54 16.71
CA ARG A 138 -9.25 16.93 16.35
C ARG A 138 -9.51 17.00 14.84
N GLN A 139 -10.71 17.42 14.49
CA GLN A 139 -11.10 17.70 13.13
C GLN A 139 -10.97 19.21 12.84
N ASP A 140 -10.42 19.54 11.68
CA ASP A 140 -10.45 20.93 11.17
C ASP A 140 -11.91 21.33 10.86
N GLU A 141 -12.27 22.60 11.09
CA GLU A 141 -13.64 23.11 10.89
C GLU A 141 -14.17 22.90 9.47
N ASN A 142 -13.28 22.89 8.48
CA ASN A 142 -13.63 22.71 7.06
C ASN A 142 -13.37 21.27 6.57
N SER A 143 -12.98 20.36 7.44
CA SER A 143 -12.78 18.96 7.09
C SER A 143 -14.06 18.17 7.31
N PHE A 144 -14.42 17.34 6.34
CA PHE A 144 -15.48 16.35 6.45
C PHE A 144 -14.96 14.90 6.55
N SER A 145 -13.65 14.73 6.83
CA SER A 145 -13.11 13.43 7.23
C SER A 145 -13.64 13.07 8.61
N ASP A 146 -14.34 11.95 8.73
CA ASP A 146 -14.82 11.48 10.01
C ASP A 146 -13.80 10.57 10.71
N ILE A 147 -14.04 10.29 11.98
CA ILE A 147 -13.19 9.42 12.79
C ILE A 147 -13.07 8.03 12.18
N LYS A 148 -14.13 7.52 11.54
CA LYS A 148 -14.14 6.22 10.88
C LYS A 148 -13.13 6.16 9.74
N LEU A 149 -13.13 7.17 8.88
CA LEU A 149 -12.19 7.29 7.76
C LEU A 149 -10.75 7.29 8.27
N ILE A 150 -10.48 8.07 9.31
CA ILE A 150 -9.14 8.18 9.91
C ILE A 150 -8.72 6.84 10.52
N PHE A 151 -9.59 6.22 11.35
CA PHE A 151 -9.26 4.93 11.97
C PHE A 151 -9.04 3.83 10.95
N THR A 152 -9.93 3.70 9.97
CA THR A 152 -9.79 2.68 8.91
C THR A 152 -8.45 2.79 8.19
N ASN A 153 -8.04 4.01 7.84
CA ASN A 153 -6.89 4.19 6.94
C ASN A 153 -5.58 4.47 7.68
N THR A 154 -5.59 5.29 8.73
CA THR A 154 -4.35 5.70 9.42
C THR A 154 -3.95 4.71 10.52
N PHE A 155 -4.91 4.19 11.27
CA PHE A 155 -4.62 3.27 12.38
C PHE A 155 -4.63 1.82 11.89
N LEU A 156 -5.79 1.33 11.46
CA LEU A 156 -5.96 -0.08 11.11
C LEU A 156 -5.28 -0.43 9.79
N GLY A 157 -5.33 0.45 8.80
CA GLY A 157 -4.74 0.22 7.48
C GLY A 157 -3.22 0.05 7.53
N TYR A 158 -2.52 0.91 8.25
CA TYR A 158 -1.05 0.81 8.38
C TYR A 158 -0.64 -0.38 9.25
N LYS A 159 -1.38 -0.66 10.34
CA LYS A 159 -1.14 -1.86 11.16
C LYS A 159 -1.36 -3.13 10.36
N MET A 160 -2.40 -3.18 9.55
CA MET A 160 -2.65 -4.30 8.64
C MET A 160 -1.52 -4.49 7.64
N ALA A 161 -1.05 -3.40 7.01
CA ALA A 161 0.08 -3.45 6.10
C ALA A 161 1.37 -3.95 6.77
N GLN A 162 1.64 -3.52 8.01
CA GLN A 162 2.75 -4.05 8.81
C GLN A 162 2.63 -5.56 8.99
N THR A 163 1.46 -6.02 9.45
CA THR A 163 1.21 -7.43 9.74
C THR A 163 1.38 -8.28 8.49
N GLU A 164 0.73 -7.91 7.38
CA GLU A 164 0.82 -8.63 6.10
C GLU A 164 2.26 -8.72 5.60
N ARG A 165 2.99 -7.59 5.56
CA ARG A 165 4.38 -7.55 5.06
C ARG A 165 5.31 -8.43 5.87
N ILE A 166 5.24 -8.37 7.19
CA ILE A 166 6.08 -9.19 8.07
C ILE A 166 5.76 -10.67 7.91
N GLU A 167 4.48 -11.05 7.91
CA GLU A 167 4.08 -12.46 7.76
C GLU A 167 4.46 -13.02 6.39
N CYS A 168 4.19 -12.29 5.31
CA CYS A 168 4.54 -12.70 3.96
C CYS A 168 6.06 -12.83 3.77
N LEU A 169 6.84 -11.84 4.20
CA LEU A 169 8.30 -11.90 4.08
C LEU A 169 8.89 -13.06 4.89
N ASN A 170 8.38 -13.30 6.10
CA ASN A 170 8.81 -14.46 6.91
C ASN A 170 8.41 -15.81 6.29
N LEU A 171 7.27 -15.87 5.60
CA LEU A 171 6.83 -17.05 4.89
C LEU A 171 7.76 -17.36 3.70
N LEU A 172 7.99 -16.37 2.85
CA LEU A 172 8.85 -16.48 1.67
C LEU A 172 10.29 -16.81 2.02
N ALA A 173 10.82 -16.25 3.12
CA ALA A 173 12.17 -16.50 3.59
C ALA A 173 12.41 -17.94 4.12
N LYS A 174 11.37 -18.77 4.22
CA LYS A 174 11.51 -20.21 4.48
C LYS A 174 11.90 -20.99 3.22
N ALA A 175 11.50 -20.51 2.04
CA ALA A 175 11.65 -21.21 0.76
C ALA A 175 12.76 -20.63 -0.12
N ALA A 176 13.05 -19.32 -0.01
CA ALA A 176 13.99 -18.62 -0.87
C ALA A 176 14.74 -17.51 -0.13
N LYS A 177 15.80 -17.01 -0.76
CA LYS A 177 16.51 -15.81 -0.29
C LYS A 177 15.67 -14.58 -0.56
N VAL A 178 15.31 -13.86 0.52
CA VAL A 178 14.54 -12.61 0.44
C VAL A 178 15.41 -11.44 0.81
N ASP A 179 15.57 -10.49 -0.10
CA ASP A 179 16.26 -9.23 0.11
C ASP A 179 15.22 -8.10 0.32
N LEU A 180 15.31 -7.43 1.47
CA LEU A 180 14.44 -6.32 1.85
C LEU A 180 15.20 -5.00 1.77
N TYR A 181 14.69 -4.07 0.98
CA TYR A 181 15.18 -2.71 0.89
C TYR A 181 14.25 -1.77 1.63
N THR A 182 14.66 -1.36 2.83
CA THR A 182 13.87 -0.52 3.74
C THR A 182 14.78 0.30 4.65
N ASP A 183 14.27 1.42 5.13
CA ASP A 183 14.82 2.19 6.26
C ASP A 183 14.19 1.82 7.60
N ASP A 184 13.18 0.98 7.57
CA ASP A 184 12.39 0.56 8.73
C ASP A 184 13.18 -0.46 9.58
N PRO A 185 13.34 -0.23 10.90
CA PRO A 185 14.20 -1.08 11.72
C PRO A 185 13.54 -2.35 12.26
N ALA A 186 12.39 -2.79 11.78
CA ALA A 186 11.61 -3.95 12.28
C ALA A 186 12.39 -5.29 12.37
N LYS A 187 13.68 -5.24 12.71
CA LYS A 187 14.62 -6.35 12.69
C LYS A 187 14.19 -7.55 13.53
N ASP A 188 13.56 -7.27 14.67
CA ASP A 188 13.21 -8.31 15.65
C ASP A 188 12.01 -9.17 15.22
N ARG A 189 11.23 -8.70 14.24
CA ARG A 189 10.04 -9.39 13.73
C ARG A 189 10.31 -10.22 12.47
N LEU A 190 11.45 -9.97 11.78
CA LEU A 190 11.82 -10.67 10.55
C LEU A 190 12.71 -11.87 10.85
N ARG A 191 12.47 -12.97 10.11
CA ARG A 191 13.22 -14.23 10.23
C ARG A 191 13.84 -14.60 8.89
N ASN A 192 15.17 -14.68 8.84
CA ASN A 192 15.94 -15.06 7.64
C ASN A 192 15.79 -14.11 6.45
N VAL A 193 15.24 -12.91 6.65
CA VAL A 193 15.16 -11.86 5.63
C VAL A 193 16.44 -11.03 5.68
N ILE A 194 17.04 -10.76 4.53
CA ILE A 194 18.28 -9.98 4.42
C ILE A 194 17.92 -8.50 4.23
N ILE A 195 18.27 -7.68 5.20
CA ILE A 195 18.02 -6.24 5.14
C ILE A 195 19.16 -5.55 4.40
N ARG A 196 18.86 -4.89 3.29
CA ARG A 196 19.80 -4.21 2.40
C ARG A 196 19.92 -2.70 2.63
N GLY A 197 19.08 -2.13 3.51
CA GLY A 197 18.98 -0.67 3.66
C GLY A 197 18.16 -0.02 2.56
N THR A 198 18.38 1.27 2.33
CA THR A 198 17.62 2.06 1.35
C THR A 198 18.23 2.00 -0.05
N VAL A 199 17.39 2.25 -1.05
CA VAL A 199 17.78 2.46 -2.44
C VAL A 199 17.15 3.74 -2.97
N SER A 200 17.85 4.43 -3.86
CA SER A 200 17.31 5.63 -4.49
C SER A 200 16.18 5.27 -5.45
N TYR A 201 15.06 6.01 -5.38
CA TYR A 201 13.88 5.78 -6.21
C TYR A 201 14.19 5.82 -7.71
N PHE A 202 14.92 6.84 -8.14
CA PHE A 202 15.17 7.07 -9.57
C PHE A 202 16.29 6.23 -10.16
N ASN A 203 17.31 5.84 -9.38
CA ASN A 203 18.52 5.22 -9.92
C ASN A 203 18.70 3.76 -9.54
N ASP A 204 18.49 3.39 -8.25
CA ASP A 204 18.81 2.04 -7.77
C ASP A 204 17.61 1.11 -7.78
N MET A 205 16.45 1.63 -7.40
CA MET A 205 15.22 0.83 -7.30
C MET A 205 14.84 0.12 -8.62
N PRO A 206 14.89 0.77 -9.80
CA PRO A 206 14.67 0.06 -11.06
C PRO A 206 15.68 -1.06 -11.34
N LYS A 207 16.93 -0.89 -10.91
CA LYS A 207 17.96 -1.93 -11.03
C LYS A 207 17.68 -3.13 -10.14
N VAL A 208 17.16 -2.90 -8.92
CA VAL A 208 16.69 -3.98 -8.04
C VAL A 208 15.59 -4.77 -8.74
N PHE A 209 14.61 -4.08 -9.32
CA PHE A 209 13.49 -4.75 -9.99
C PHE A 209 13.90 -5.55 -11.21
N ALA A 210 14.79 -5.01 -12.03
CA ALA A 210 15.31 -5.69 -13.21
C ALA A 210 16.24 -6.87 -12.88
N ALA A 211 16.95 -6.83 -11.72
CA ALA A 211 17.92 -7.85 -11.35
C ALA A 211 17.35 -8.95 -10.44
N SER A 212 16.19 -8.75 -9.84
CA SER A 212 15.53 -9.74 -8.98
C SER A 212 14.72 -10.72 -9.80
N LYS A 213 14.70 -12.02 -9.42
CA LYS A 213 13.86 -13.02 -10.10
C LYS A 213 12.38 -12.80 -9.84
N ILE A 214 12.03 -12.40 -8.60
CA ILE A 214 10.65 -12.09 -8.17
C ILE A 214 10.68 -10.78 -7.39
N ASN A 215 9.82 -9.85 -7.77
CA ASN A 215 9.61 -8.61 -7.05
C ASN A 215 8.26 -8.66 -6.35
N MET A 216 8.28 -8.50 -5.01
CA MET A 216 7.07 -8.46 -4.21
C MET A 216 6.46 -7.06 -4.20
N ASN A 217 5.13 -7.01 -4.29
CA ASN A 217 4.35 -5.84 -3.92
C ASN A 217 3.24 -6.23 -2.94
N PHE A 218 3.10 -5.45 -1.89
CA PHE A 218 2.03 -5.55 -0.89
C PHE A 218 1.24 -4.25 -0.91
N THR A 219 0.17 -4.21 -1.69
CA THR A 219 -0.75 -3.08 -1.74
C THR A 219 -1.48 -2.98 -0.41
N ILE A 220 -1.40 -1.82 0.24
CA ILE A 220 -2.07 -1.59 1.51
C ILE A 220 -3.59 -1.54 1.31
N ARG A 221 -4.35 -1.96 2.31
CA ARG A 221 -5.83 -2.04 2.25
C ARG A 221 -6.52 -0.68 2.11
N ASN A 222 -5.78 0.40 2.30
CA ASN A 222 -6.22 1.78 2.05
C ASN A 222 -6.56 2.01 0.56
N ILE A 223 -5.75 1.43 -0.33
CA ILE A 223 -6.03 1.42 -1.78
C ILE A 223 -7.08 0.33 -2.01
N ARG A 224 -8.29 0.74 -2.36
CA ARG A 224 -9.46 -0.14 -2.40
C ARG A 224 -9.57 -0.92 -3.70
N SER A 225 -9.23 -0.30 -4.82
CA SER A 225 -9.30 -0.94 -6.13
C SER A 225 -8.10 -0.62 -7.02
N GLY A 226 -7.46 0.51 -6.79
CA GLY A 226 -6.43 1.09 -7.64
C GLY A 226 -5.14 0.29 -7.71
N ILE A 227 -4.39 0.51 -8.77
CA ILE A 227 -3.07 -0.09 -8.99
C ILE A 227 -2.01 0.86 -8.44
N PRO A 228 -1.27 0.47 -7.38
CA PRO A 228 -0.26 1.33 -6.78
C PRO A 228 0.93 1.55 -7.71
N LEU A 229 1.64 2.66 -7.52
CA LEU A 229 2.78 3.05 -8.33
C LEU A 229 3.86 1.96 -8.41
N ARG A 230 4.07 1.22 -7.31
CA ARG A 230 5.04 0.13 -7.24
C ARG A 230 4.83 -0.97 -8.30
N VAL A 231 3.58 -1.28 -8.63
CA VAL A 231 3.26 -2.24 -9.71
C VAL A 231 3.80 -1.73 -11.04
N TRP A 232 3.54 -0.47 -11.36
CA TRP A 232 4.04 0.18 -12.58
C TRP A 232 5.57 0.29 -12.60
N ASP A 233 6.18 0.60 -11.45
CA ASP A 233 7.64 0.66 -11.32
C ASP A 233 8.31 -0.69 -11.65
N VAL A 234 7.78 -1.79 -11.10
CA VAL A 234 8.31 -3.14 -11.36
C VAL A 234 8.15 -3.54 -12.81
N LEU A 235 6.94 -3.37 -13.36
CA LEU A 235 6.64 -3.73 -14.75
C LEU A 235 7.44 -2.87 -15.74
N GLY A 236 7.53 -1.57 -15.48
CA GLY A 236 8.33 -0.65 -16.29
C GLY A 236 9.83 -0.95 -16.30
N ALA A 237 10.34 -1.56 -15.23
CA ALA A 237 11.72 -2.05 -15.16
C ALA A 237 11.91 -3.45 -15.79
N GLY A 238 10.86 -4.05 -16.36
CA GLY A 238 10.88 -5.41 -16.91
C GLY A 238 10.99 -6.51 -15.86
N GLY A 239 10.68 -6.20 -14.59
CA GLY A 239 10.75 -7.14 -13.48
C GLY A 239 9.52 -8.06 -13.41
N PHE A 240 9.73 -9.31 -12.99
CA PHE A 240 8.62 -10.21 -12.66
C PHE A 240 7.96 -9.77 -11.36
N LEU A 241 6.63 -9.56 -11.38
CA LEU A 241 5.85 -9.08 -10.26
C LEU A 241 5.00 -10.19 -9.64
N LEU A 242 5.12 -10.36 -8.31
CA LEU A 242 4.17 -11.10 -7.48
C LEU A 242 3.52 -10.14 -6.48
N THR A 243 2.19 -10.01 -6.52
CA THR A 243 1.46 -9.00 -5.76
C THR A 243 0.16 -9.55 -5.15
N ASN A 244 -0.34 -8.94 -4.09
CA ASN A 244 -1.68 -9.20 -3.61
C ASN A 244 -2.73 -8.66 -4.60
N PHE A 245 -3.88 -9.32 -4.68
CA PHE A 245 -4.96 -8.98 -5.61
C PHE A 245 -5.49 -7.56 -5.40
N GLN A 246 -5.73 -6.86 -6.52
CA GLN A 246 -6.47 -5.60 -6.60
C GLN A 246 -7.54 -5.68 -7.70
N PRO A 247 -8.78 -5.20 -7.46
CA PRO A 247 -9.87 -5.31 -8.43
C PRO A 247 -9.55 -4.72 -9.81
N GLU A 248 -8.81 -3.62 -9.88
CA GLU A 248 -8.47 -2.97 -11.15
C GLU A 248 -7.46 -3.76 -11.99
N PHE A 249 -6.74 -4.75 -11.42
CA PHE A 249 -5.87 -5.61 -12.23
C PHE A 249 -6.61 -6.28 -13.37
N LEU A 250 -7.85 -6.71 -13.12
CA LEU A 250 -8.68 -7.39 -14.14
C LEU A 250 -9.02 -6.51 -15.35
N SER A 251 -8.83 -5.19 -15.25
CA SER A 251 -9.04 -4.26 -16.36
C SER A 251 -7.78 -4.01 -17.19
N PHE A 252 -6.60 -4.37 -16.68
CA PHE A 252 -5.32 -4.04 -17.30
C PHE A 252 -4.47 -5.28 -17.61
N PHE A 253 -4.61 -6.37 -16.83
CA PHE A 253 -3.68 -7.48 -16.82
C PHE A 253 -4.40 -8.84 -16.81
N GLU A 254 -3.76 -9.84 -17.38
CA GLU A 254 -4.13 -11.25 -17.30
C GLU A 254 -3.23 -11.95 -16.27
N ASN A 255 -3.84 -12.56 -15.23
CA ASN A 255 -3.09 -13.27 -14.19
C ASN A 255 -2.33 -14.47 -14.76
N GLY A 256 -1.08 -14.61 -14.37
CA GLY A 256 -0.19 -15.67 -14.86
C GLY A 256 0.44 -15.43 -16.23
N LYS A 257 0.12 -14.28 -16.87
CA LYS A 257 0.69 -13.88 -18.15
C LYS A 257 1.40 -12.53 -18.07
N ASP A 258 0.69 -11.49 -17.66
CA ASP A 258 1.23 -10.14 -17.57
C ASP A 258 1.80 -9.86 -16.17
N ILE A 259 1.09 -10.34 -15.15
CA ILE A 259 1.48 -10.28 -13.73
C ILE A 259 1.06 -11.57 -13.03
N VAL A 260 1.59 -11.80 -11.84
CA VAL A 260 1.08 -12.84 -10.93
C VAL A 260 0.54 -12.18 -9.68
N PHE A 261 -0.74 -12.40 -9.38
CA PHE A 261 -1.33 -11.98 -8.14
C PHE A 261 -1.94 -13.16 -7.38
N TYR A 262 -1.87 -13.06 -6.05
CA TYR A 262 -2.44 -14.01 -5.11
C TYR A 262 -3.63 -13.37 -4.38
N ASP A 263 -4.60 -14.19 -4.01
CA ASP A 263 -5.77 -13.80 -3.23
C ASP A 263 -5.90 -14.60 -1.91
N SER A 264 -4.86 -15.35 -1.57
CA SER A 264 -4.71 -16.02 -0.27
C SER A 264 -3.23 -16.18 0.08
N LEU A 265 -2.91 -16.30 1.38
CA LEU A 265 -1.53 -16.60 1.81
C LEU A 265 -1.08 -18.00 1.36
N SER A 266 -2.01 -18.93 1.13
CA SER A 266 -1.68 -20.26 0.60
C SER A 266 -1.21 -20.24 -0.85
N ASP A 267 -1.67 -19.28 -1.64
CA ASP A 267 -1.23 -19.14 -3.05
C ASP A 267 0.21 -18.68 -3.19
N MET A 268 0.78 -18.12 -2.12
CA MET A 268 2.19 -17.70 -2.10
C MET A 268 3.16 -18.87 -1.85
N GLN A 269 2.68 -20.05 -1.49
CA GLN A 269 3.49 -21.23 -1.19
C GLN A 269 3.70 -22.11 -2.42
#